data_e008339ae2f287e95241fa64229d9c31
#
_entry.id   e008339ae2f287e95241fa64229d9c31
#
_cell.length_a   1.000
_cell.length_b   1.000
_cell.length_c   1.000
_cell.angle_alpha   90.00
_cell.angle_beta   90.00
_cell.angle_gamma   90.00
#
_symmetry.space_group_name_H-M   'P 1'
#
loop_
_entity.id
_entity.type
_entity.pdbx_description
1 polymer ?
#
loop_
_entity_poly.entity_id
_entity_poly.type
_entity_poly.pdbx_seq_one_letter_code
_entity_poly.pdbx_strand_id
1 'polypeptide(L)'
;MKKILVTRKLIRESEEKALKMFNTKLNTNDELYSQSRVIEMSEGCDAILTSLTEKMDEETINKLPDSIKVISNFAVGFGNIDLEAAKKRGITVTNTPEVLSDATAEIGILLILGACRRASEGIDSAKEGGWKWSADYLIGKQLTGSRLGILGMGRIGQKIAKIAKSLGMVIHYHNRSKLSDEKEQGAIYHDSLKSLFSVSDVLSICCPATKETENLINKETVEYFPKGAVITNVARGDIVDDE
;
A
#
# COMPACT_ATOMS: atom_id res chain seq x y z
N MET A 1 -7.73 -33.32 -10.75
CA MET A 1 -7.03 -32.08 -10.29
C MET A 1 -8.08 -31.02 -10.02
N LYS A 2 -7.90 -30.22 -8.98
CA LYS A 2 -8.76 -29.05 -8.71
C LYS A 2 -8.62 -28.04 -9.83
N LYS A 3 -9.74 -27.38 -10.17
CA LYS A 3 -9.78 -26.39 -11.25
C LYS A 3 -9.76 -25.00 -10.68
N ILE A 4 -8.85 -24.15 -11.16
CA ILE A 4 -8.71 -22.79 -10.67
C ILE A 4 -8.83 -21.78 -11.82
N LEU A 5 -9.43 -20.62 -11.51
CA LEU A 5 -9.41 -19.43 -12.35
C LEU A 5 -8.30 -18.50 -11.86
N VAL A 6 -7.45 -18.03 -12.76
CA VAL A 6 -6.46 -16.96 -12.52
C VAL A 6 -6.92 -15.73 -13.29
N THR A 7 -7.29 -14.67 -12.57
CA THR A 7 -7.98 -13.50 -13.17
C THR A 7 -7.03 -12.49 -13.82
N ARG A 8 -5.73 -12.57 -13.50
CA ARG A 8 -4.70 -11.68 -14.06
C ARG A 8 -3.53 -12.50 -14.59
N LYS A 9 -2.83 -11.97 -15.56
CA LYS A 9 -1.59 -12.58 -16.04
C LYS A 9 -0.54 -12.52 -14.93
N LEU A 10 0.11 -13.65 -14.67
CA LEU A 10 1.18 -13.77 -13.70
C LEU A 10 2.53 -13.82 -14.42
N ILE A 11 3.62 -13.77 -13.65
CA ILE A 11 4.93 -14.10 -14.19
C ILE A 11 4.96 -15.55 -14.67
N ARG A 12 5.74 -15.80 -15.71
CA ARG A 12 5.76 -17.10 -16.42
C ARG A 12 5.94 -18.30 -15.49
N GLU A 13 6.88 -18.20 -14.56
CA GLU A 13 7.19 -19.29 -13.62
C GLU A 13 6.00 -19.64 -12.71
N SER A 14 5.20 -18.62 -12.32
CA SER A 14 4.00 -18.81 -11.51
C SER A 14 2.87 -19.46 -12.32
N GLU A 15 2.69 -19.07 -13.58
CA GLU A 15 1.72 -19.70 -14.49
C GLU A 15 2.07 -21.17 -14.76
N GLU A 16 3.34 -21.46 -15.07
CA GLU A 16 3.83 -22.82 -15.28
C GLU A 16 3.62 -23.69 -14.02
N LYS A 17 3.86 -23.14 -12.83
CA LYS A 17 3.60 -23.83 -11.56
C LYS A 17 2.11 -24.11 -11.36
N ALA A 18 1.26 -23.12 -11.64
CA ALA A 18 -0.19 -23.26 -11.54
C ALA A 18 -0.70 -24.36 -12.49
N LEU A 19 -0.24 -24.37 -13.75
CA LEU A 19 -0.60 -25.39 -14.74
C LEU A 19 -0.15 -26.82 -14.36
N LYS A 20 0.99 -26.94 -13.66
CA LYS A 20 1.47 -28.25 -13.17
C LYS A 20 0.66 -28.76 -11.98
N MET A 21 0.18 -27.87 -11.13
CA MET A 21 -0.49 -28.24 -9.87
C MET A 21 -2.00 -28.33 -9.98
N PHE A 22 -2.61 -27.62 -10.92
CA PHE A 22 -4.05 -27.48 -11.06
C PHE A 22 -4.50 -27.54 -12.53
N ASN A 23 -5.78 -27.82 -12.73
CA ASN A 23 -6.42 -27.54 -14.01
C ASN A 23 -6.74 -26.04 -14.07
N THR A 24 -5.87 -25.26 -14.71
CA THR A 24 -5.86 -23.80 -14.59
C THR A 24 -6.46 -23.12 -15.82
N LYS A 25 -7.45 -22.26 -15.59
CA LYS A 25 -7.90 -21.26 -16.57
C LYS A 25 -7.05 -19.99 -16.38
N LEU A 26 -6.14 -19.70 -17.30
CA LEU A 26 -5.31 -18.50 -17.29
C LEU A 26 -5.98 -17.36 -18.08
N ASN A 27 -5.78 -16.14 -17.62
CA ASN A 27 -6.08 -14.91 -18.37
C ASN A 27 -4.83 -14.49 -19.16
N THR A 28 -4.58 -15.14 -20.29
CA THR A 28 -3.36 -14.97 -21.07
C THR A 28 -3.19 -13.57 -21.66
N ASN A 29 -4.30 -12.87 -21.92
CA ASN A 29 -4.30 -11.53 -22.52
C ASN A 29 -4.27 -10.40 -21.47
N ASP A 30 -4.31 -10.76 -20.17
CA ASP A 30 -4.39 -9.80 -19.05
C ASP A 30 -5.57 -8.82 -19.15
N GLU A 31 -6.71 -9.28 -19.63
CA GLU A 31 -7.93 -8.49 -19.68
C GLU A 31 -8.40 -8.14 -18.27
N LEU A 32 -8.83 -6.91 -18.04
CA LEU A 32 -9.48 -6.53 -16.79
C LEU A 32 -10.88 -7.14 -16.76
N TYR A 33 -11.07 -8.15 -15.91
CA TYR A 33 -12.37 -8.78 -15.76
C TYR A 33 -13.32 -7.91 -14.94
N SER A 34 -14.50 -7.64 -15.51
CA SER A 34 -15.63 -7.12 -14.74
C SER A 34 -16.12 -8.17 -13.72
N GLN A 35 -16.87 -7.76 -12.72
CA GLN A 35 -17.46 -8.66 -11.73
C GLN A 35 -18.28 -9.78 -12.41
N SER A 36 -19.10 -9.44 -13.40
CA SER A 36 -19.87 -10.43 -14.18
C SER A 36 -18.96 -11.41 -14.94
N ARG A 37 -17.84 -10.93 -15.47
CA ARG A 37 -16.86 -11.79 -16.16
C ARG A 37 -16.15 -12.73 -15.20
N VAL A 38 -15.82 -12.28 -14.00
CA VAL A 38 -15.25 -13.16 -12.96
C VAL A 38 -16.23 -14.27 -12.60
N ILE A 39 -17.52 -13.95 -12.40
CA ILE A 39 -18.57 -14.94 -12.11
C ILE A 39 -18.65 -15.96 -13.25
N GLU A 40 -18.82 -15.52 -14.49
CA GLU A 40 -18.89 -16.37 -15.67
C GLU A 40 -17.68 -17.30 -15.81
N MET A 41 -16.48 -16.72 -15.71
CA MET A 41 -15.21 -17.48 -15.88
C MET A 41 -14.96 -18.45 -14.74
N SER A 42 -15.54 -18.22 -13.56
CA SER A 42 -15.42 -19.12 -12.40
C SER A 42 -16.30 -20.37 -12.48
N GLU A 43 -17.19 -20.44 -13.47
CA GLU A 43 -18.02 -21.62 -13.68
C GLU A 43 -17.19 -22.90 -13.81
N GLY A 44 -17.56 -23.87 -12.99
CA GLY A 44 -16.89 -25.17 -12.89
C GLY A 44 -15.47 -25.11 -12.29
N CYS A 45 -15.09 -24.01 -11.65
CA CYS A 45 -13.86 -23.89 -10.88
C CYS A 45 -14.09 -24.21 -9.39
N ASP A 46 -13.02 -24.61 -8.69
CA ASP A 46 -13.00 -24.86 -7.25
C ASP A 46 -12.44 -23.64 -6.48
N ALA A 47 -11.62 -22.82 -7.15
CA ALA A 47 -10.99 -21.66 -6.54
C ALA A 47 -10.70 -20.56 -7.57
N ILE A 48 -10.54 -19.33 -7.05
CA ILE A 48 -10.15 -18.16 -7.81
C ILE A 48 -8.85 -17.61 -7.23
N LEU A 49 -7.87 -17.36 -8.11
CA LEU A 49 -6.70 -16.53 -7.80
C LEU A 49 -6.96 -15.15 -8.41
N THR A 50 -7.21 -14.17 -7.57
CA THR A 50 -7.53 -12.79 -7.93
C THR A 50 -6.41 -11.83 -7.53
N SER A 51 -6.53 -10.56 -7.88
CA SER A 51 -5.61 -9.49 -7.46
C SER A 51 -6.40 -8.30 -6.89
N LEU A 52 -5.75 -7.16 -6.70
CA LEU A 52 -6.39 -5.93 -6.22
C LEU A 52 -7.36 -5.30 -7.23
N THR A 53 -7.29 -5.70 -8.49
CA THR A 53 -8.07 -5.09 -9.58
C THR A 53 -9.50 -5.62 -9.68
N GLU A 54 -9.75 -6.81 -9.18
CA GLU A 54 -11.09 -7.41 -9.17
C GLU A 54 -11.82 -7.06 -7.88
N LYS A 55 -12.96 -6.39 -8.02
CA LYS A 55 -13.85 -6.08 -6.90
C LYS A 55 -14.71 -7.31 -6.58
N MET A 56 -14.43 -7.91 -5.43
CA MET A 56 -15.12 -9.09 -4.89
C MET A 56 -16.03 -8.65 -3.72
N ASP A 57 -17.01 -7.77 -4.03
CA ASP A 57 -17.98 -7.29 -3.05
C ASP A 57 -19.03 -8.37 -2.71
N GLU A 58 -19.95 -8.05 -1.78
CA GLU A 58 -21.00 -8.97 -1.33
C GLU A 58 -21.83 -9.50 -2.49
N GLU A 59 -22.18 -8.65 -3.45
CA GLU A 59 -23.00 -9.05 -4.61
C GLU A 59 -22.25 -10.05 -5.48
N THR A 60 -20.98 -9.78 -5.79
CA THR A 60 -20.12 -10.67 -6.59
C THR A 60 -19.94 -12.02 -5.90
N ILE A 61 -19.57 -11.99 -4.61
CA ILE A 61 -19.34 -13.22 -3.83
C ILE A 61 -20.61 -14.07 -3.76
N ASN A 62 -21.78 -13.45 -3.56
CA ASN A 62 -23.04 -14.17 -3.48
C ASN A 62 -23.46 -14.83 -4.82
N LYS A 63 -22.97 -14.31 -5.95
CA LYS A 63 -23.23 -14.84 -7.30
C LYS A 63 -22.19 -15.86 -7.78
N LEU A 64 -21.08 -16.05 -7.04
CA LEU A 64 -20.09 -17.06 -7.41
C LEU A 64 -20.71 -18.47 -7.37
N PRO A 65 -20.25 -19.40 -8.23
CA PRO A 65 -20.67 -20.80 -8.18
C PRO A 65 -20.42 -21.42 -6.80
N ASP A 66 -21.29 -22.34 -6.37
CA ASP A 66 -21.16 -23.02 -5.07
C ASP A 66 -19.94 -23.93 -4.98
N SER A 67 -19.34 -24.26 -6.13
CA SER A 67 -18.08 -25.01 -6.21
C SER A 67 -16.87 -24.21 -5.70
N ILE A 68 -16.93 -22.88 -5.69
CA ILE A 68 -15.84 -22.04 -5.22
C ILE A 68 -15.70 -22.16 -3.69
N LYS A 69 -14.53 -22.62 -3.24
CA LYS A 69 -14.19 -22.80 -1.82
C LYS A 69 -13.04 -21.92 -1.36
N VAL A 70 -12.26 -21.38 -2.29
CA VAL A 70 -11.10 -20.54 -1.98
C VAL A 70 -11.04 -19.34 -2.92
N ILE A 71 -10.80 -18.17 -2.35
CA ILE A 71 -10.36 -16.97 -3.07
C ILE A 71 -8.95 -16.64 -2.56
N SER A 72 -7.96 -16.78 -3.43
CA SER A 72 -6.57 -16.42 -3.12
C SER A 72 -6.25 -15.06 -3.74
N ASN A 73 -6.01 -14.07 -2.89
CA ASN A 73 -5.71 -12.71 -3.34
C ASN A 73 -4.21 -12.52 -3.54
N PHE A 74 -3.77 -12.28 -4.75
CA PHE A 74 -2.37 -11.95 -5.06
C PHE A 74 -2.10 -10.49 -4.67
N ALA A 75 -2.19 -10.21 -3.38
CA ALA A 75 -1.95 -8.91 -2.76
C ALA A 75 -1.75 -9.06 -1.25
N VAL A 76 -1.17 -8.04 -0.63
CA VAL A 76 -1.10 -7.92 0.84
C VAL A 76 -2.44 -7.41 1.39
N GLY A 77 -2.97 -6.35 0.77
CA GLY A 77 -4.28 -5.81 1.10
C GLY A 77 -5.41 -6.70 0.58
N PHE A 78 -6.55 -6.65 1.23
CA PHE A 78 -7.76 -7.41 0.89
C PHE A 78 -9.03 -6.55 0.89
N GLY A 79 -8.89 -5.21 0.82
CA GLY A 79 -10.03 -4.28 0.79
C GLY A 79 -10.93 -4.42 -0.44
N ASN A 80 -10.46 -5.13 -1.47
CA ASN A 80 -11.25 -5.49 -2.65
C ASN A 80 -12.16 -6.70 -2.44
N ILE A 81 -12.12 -7.38 -1.27
CA ILE A 81 -12.86 -8.61 -0.98
C ILE A 81 -13.74 -8.40 0.25
N ASP A 82 -15.03 -8.66 0.13
CA ASP A 82 -15.95 -8.70 1.28
C ASP A 82 -15.75 -10.01 2.07
N LEU A 83 -15.01 -9.91 3.18
CA LEU A 83 -14.68 -11.06 4.02
C LEU A 83 -15.90 -11.66 4.72
N GLU A 84 -16.89 -10.83 5.08
CA GLU A 84 -18.09 -11.31 5.76
C GLU A 84 -18.98 -12.10 4.80
N ALA A 85 -19.15 -11.64 3.57
CA ALA A 85 -19.85 -12.38 2.53
C ALA A 85 -19.15 -13.69 2.21
N ALA A 86 -17.81 -13.69 2.07
CA ALA A 86 -17.04 -14.91 1.84
C ALA A 86 -17.21 -15.91 2.98
N LYS A 87 -17.15 -15.45 4.23
CA LYS A 87 -17.36 -16.28 5.43
C LYS A 87 -18.75 -16.87 5.48
N LYS A 88 -19.80 -16.09 5.21
CA LYS A 88 -21.21 -16.58 5.15
C LYS A 88 -21.36 -17.71 4.13
N ARG A 89 -20.63 -17.64 3.01
CA ARG A 89 -20.63 -18.68 1.96
C ARG A 89 -19.64 -19.82 2.19
N GLY A 90 -18.93 -19.83 3.30
CA GLY A 90 -17.90 -20.84 3.60
C GLY A 90 -16.72 -20.80 2.63
N ILE A 91 -16.41 -19.63 2.04
CA ILE A 91 -15.28 -19.43 1.14
C ILE A 91 -14.09 -18.96 1.97
N THR A 92 -12.97 -19.69 1.90
CA THR A 92 -11.71 -19.29 2.53
C THR A 92 -11.03 -18.21 1.70
N VAL A 93 -10.67 -17.08 2.32
CA VAL A 93 -9.88 -16.03 1.68
C VAL A 93 -8.45 -16.08 2.19
N THR A 94 -7.48 -16.02 1.26
CA THR A 94 -6.05 -15.95 1.56
C THR A 94 -5.42 -14.75 0.86
N ASN A 95 -4.31 -14.26 1.40
CA ASN A 95 -3.53 -13.16 0.82
C ASN A 95 -2.02 -13.48 0.88
N THR A 96 -1.17 -12.57 0.41
CA THR A 96 0.30 -12.72 0.39
C THR A 96 0.97 -11.71 1.34
N PRO A 97 0.85 -11.88 2.67
CA PRO A 97 1.48 -10.97 3.64
C PRO A 97 3.02 -11.11 3.60
N GLU A 98 3.70 -10.03 4.02
CA GLU A 98 5.16 -9.96 4.29
C GLU A 98 6.09 -9.91 3.07
N VAL A 99 5.76 -10.60 1.98
CA VAL A 99 6.64 -10.80 0.81
C VAL A 99 7.13 -9.51 0.12
N LEU A 100 6.43 -8.39 0.30
CA LEU A 100 6.77 -7.11 -0.34
C LEU A 100 7.08 -5.98 0.66
N SER A 101 7.13 -6.27 1.97
CA SER A 101 7.28 -5.21 2.97
C SER A 101 8.59 -4.44 2.85
N ASP A 102 9.69 -5.10 2.46
CA ASP A 102 10.98 -4.44 2.23
C ASP A 102 10.93 -3.56 0.98
N ALA A 103 10.48 -4.11 -0.14
CA ALA A 103 10.36 -3.35 -1.39
C ALA A 103 9.44 -2.12 -1.26
N THR A 104 8.31 -2.25 -0.54
CA THR A 104 7.42 -1.12 -0.28
C THR A 104 8.08 -0.07 0.63
N ALA A 105 8.86 -0.50 1.63
CA ALA A 105 9.59 0.43 2.48
C ALA A 105 10.68 1.18 1.71
N GLU A 106 11.37 0.52 0.78
CA GLU A 106 12.35 1.13 -0.12
C GLU A 106 11.71 2.21 -0.99
N ILE A 107 10.52 1.95 -1.56
CA ILE A 107 9.74 2.98 -2.28
C ILE A 107 9.35 4.11 -1.33
N GLY A 108 8.93 3.81 -0.09
CA GLY A 108 8.63 4.84 0.91
C GLY A 108 9.82 5.78 1.16
N ILE A 109 11.02 5.23 1.31
CA ILE A 109 12.25 6.01 1.47
C ILE A 109 12.59 6.78 0.19
N LEU A 110 12.43 6.17 -0.99
CA LEU A 110 12.63 6.85 -2.27
C LEU A 110 11.71 8.09 -2.39
N LEU A 111 10.44 7.95 -2.04
CA LEU A 111 9.48 9.06 -2.06
C LEU A 111 9.87 10.17 -1.07
N ILE A 112 10.27 9.81 0.16
CA ILE A 112 10.74 10.76 1.18
C ILE A 112 11.96 11.53 0.66
N LEU A 113 12.98 10.83 0.18
CA LEU A 113 14.18 11.43 -0.40
C LEU A 113 13.84 12.27 -1.62
N GLY A 114 13.05 11.71 -2.53
CA GLY A 114 12.65 12.37 -3.77
C GLY A 114 11.95 13.69 -3.55
N ALA A 115 10.95 13.70 -2.67
CA ALA A 115 10.20 14.91 -2.34
C ALA A 115 11.06 15.92 -1.55
N CYS A 116 11.77 15.48 -0.51
CA CYS A 116 12.62 16.36 0.29
C CYS A 116 13.79 16.95 -0.51
N ARG A 117 14.33 16.23 -1.48
CA ARG A 117 15.49 16.67 -2.30
C ARG A 117 15.09 17.22 -3.67
N ARG A 118 13.78 17.38 -3.94
CA ARG A 118 13.26 17.91 -5.21
C ARG A 118 13.78 17.13 -6.42
N ALA A 119 13.81 15.80 -6.31
CA ALA A 119 14.48 14.93 -7.28
C ALA A 119 13.86 15.02 -8.68
N SER A 120 12.52 15.16 -8.79
CA SER A 120 11.85 15.31 -10.09
C SER A 120 12.34 16.54 -10.84
N GLU A 121 12.33 17.70 -10.18
CA GLU A 121 12.81 18.96 -10.76
C GLU A 121 14.31 18.90 -11.15
N GLY A 122 15.12 18.21 -10.31
CA GLY A 122 16.54 17.98 -10.63
C GLY A 122 16.74 17.09 -11.87
N ILE A 123 15.93 16.03 -12.00
CA ILE A 123 15.95 15.13 -13.15
C ILE A 123 15.52 15.89 -14.42
N ASP A 124 14.45 16.68 -14.35
CA ASP A 124 13.96 17.44 -15.49
C ASP A 124 14.99 18.48 -15.93
N SER A 125 15.58 19.20 -14.99
CA SER A 125 16.67 20.14 -15.28
C SER A 125 17.88 19.46 -15.94
N ALA A 126 18.23 18.25 -15.51
CA ALA A 126 19.32 17.49 -16.10
C ALA A 126 19.01 17.05 -17.55
N LYS A 127 17.74 16.69 -17.84
CA LYS A 127 17.29 16.33 -19.19
C LYS A 127 17.25 17.53 -20.15
N GLU A 128 16.90 18.71 -19.66
CA GLU A 128 16.90 19.95 -20.45
C GLU A 128 18.31 20.34 -20.93
N GLY A 129 19.34 19.81 -20.28
CA GLY A 129 20.73 20.12 -20.53
C GLY A 129 21.18 21.47 -19.94
N GLY A 130 22.49 21.66 -19.97
CA GLY A 130 23.11 22.83 -19.36
C GLY A 130 23.34 22.69 -17.85
N TRP A 131 24.32 23.42 -17.36
CA TRP A 131 24.64 23.48 -15.94
C TRP A 131 24.07 24.77 -15.35
N LYS A 132 23.24 24.63 -14.31
CA LYS A 132 22.65 25.75 -13.58
C LYS A 132 23.13 25.72 -12.15
N TRP A 133 23.64 26.84 -11.64
CA TRP A 133 23.97 27.00 -10.23
C TRP A 133 23.56 28.38 -9.72
N SER A 134 22.91 28.41 -8.58
CA SER A 134 22.73 29.58 -7.74
C SER A 134 22.57 29.13 -6.29
N ALA A 135 22.75 30.05 -5.33
CA ALA A 135 22.67 29.73 -3.91
C ALA A 135 21.30 29.19 -3.47
N ASP A 136 20.26 29.50 -4.22
CA ASP A 136 18.87 29.12 -3.99
C ASP A 136 18.37 28.01 -4.95
N TYR A 137 19.25 27.51 -5.85
CA TYR A 137 18.84 26.50 -6.84
C TYR A 137 18.54 25.16 -6.21
N LEU A 138 17.31 24.67 -6.41
CA LEU A 138 16.81 23.40 -5.89
C LEU A 138 17.03 23.17 -4.38
N ILE A 139 16.91 24.23 -3.57
CA ILE A 139 16.94 24.10 -2.12
C ILE A 139 15.82 23.15 -1.69
N GLY A 140 16.21 22.04 -1.09
CA GLY A 140 15.30 21.04 -0.53
C GLY A 140 15.34 21.01 1.00
N LYS A 141 14.61 20.06 1.57
CA LYS A 141 14.58 19.78 3.01
C LYS A 141 15.67 18.77 3.38
N GLN A 142 16.46 19.07 4.39
CA GLN A 142 17.43 18.11 4.95
C GLN A 142 16.70 17.08 5.81
N LEU A 143 17.11 15.81 5.70
CA LEU A 143 16.50 14.74 6.49
C LEU A 143 17.12 14.61 7.86
N THR A 144 18.46 14.70 7.95
CA THR A 144 19.18 14.60 9.23
C THR A 144 18.67 15.63 10.22
N GLY A 145 18.22 15.18 11.38
CA GLY A 145 17.62 15.99 12.43
C GLY A 145 16.12 16.32 12.21
N SER A 146 15.56 16.03 11.04
CA SER A 146 14.13 16.20 10.78
C SER A 146 13.29 15.12 11.44
N ARG A 147 12.03 15.42 11.76
CA ARG A 147 11.08 14.52 12.38
C ARG A 147 10.22 13.82 11.33
N LEU A 148 10.31 12.49 11.28
CA LEU A 148 9.46 11.66 10.43
C LEU A 148 8.27 11.16 11.24
N GLY A 149 7.07 11.63 10.91
CA GLY A 149 5.83 11.05 11.37
C GLY A 149 5.47 9.82 10.52
N ILE A 150 5.14 8.71 11.17
CA ILE A 150 4.64 7.50 10.50
C ILE A 150 3.21 7.26 10.93
N LEU A 151 2.29 7.41 10.00
CA LEU A 151 0.89 7.09 10.20
C LEU A 151 0.67 5.61 9.86
N GLY A 152 0.58 4.77 10.88
CA GLY A 152 0.50 3.33 10.71
C GLY A 152 1.87 2.62 10.75
N MET A 153 2.50 2.55 11.93
CA MET A 153 3.78 1.87 12.14
C MET A 153 3.61 0.35 12.26
N GLY A 154 3.00 -0.26 11.21
CA GLY A 154 2.91 -1.69 10.99
C GLY A 154 4.21 -2.28 10.41
N ARG A 155 4.13 -3.40 9.67
CA ARG A 155 5.32 -4.04 9.07
C ARG A 155 6.12 -3.09 8.17
N ILE A 156 5.45 -2.39 7.26
CA ILE A 156 6.09 -1.45 6.32
C ILE A 156 6.59 -0.22 7.09
N GLY A 157 5.76 0.38 7.94
CA GLY A 157 6.15 1.56 8.72
C GLY A 157 7.37 1.33 9.61
N GLN A 158 7.51 0.15 10.24
CA GLN A 158 8.68 -0.22 11.03
C GLN A 158 9.96 -0.32 10.17
N LYS A 159 9.85 -0.84 8.94
CA LYS A 159 10.98 -0.91 8.00
C LYS A 159 11.39 0.50 7.51
N ILE A 160 10.43 1.35 7.18
CA ILE A 160 10.68 2.77 6.85
C ILE A 160 11.35 3.46 8.04
N ALA A 161 10.83 3.29 9.27
CA ALA A 161 11.41 3.85 10.49
C ALA A 161 12.88 3.47 10.66
N LYS A 162 13.20 2.18 10.47
CA LYS A 162 14.57 1.66 10.58
C LYS A 162 15.52 2.33 9.60
N ILE A 163 15.13 2.47 8.32
CA ILE A 163 15.97 3.09 7.29
C ILE A 163 16.07 4.60 7.52
N ALA A 164 14.95 5.28 7.80
CA ALA A 164 14.93 6.72 8.05
C ALA A 164 15.78 7.12 9.28
N LYS A 165 15.80 6.28 10.31
CA LYS A 165 16.68 6.45 11.48
C LYS A 165 18.16 6.43 11.09
N SER A 166 18.56 5.58 10.13
CA SER A 166 19.92 5.55 9.59
C SER A 166 20.27 6.82 8.80
N LEU A 167 19.28 7.54 8.28
CA LEU A 167 19.43 8.84 7.65
C LEU A 167 19.44 10.00 8.66
N GLY A 168 19.43 9.70 9.96
CA GLY A 168 19.48 10.68 11.03
C GLY A 168 18.14 11.35 11.35
N MET A 169 17.02 10.77 10.95
CA MET A 169 15.70 11.29 11.28
C MET A 169 15.25 10.84 12.67
N VAL A 170 14.46 11.68 13.35
CA VAL A 170 13.78 11.34 14.60
C VAL A 170 12.40 10.77 14.25
N ILE A 171 12.12 9.57 14.75
CA ILE A 171 10.90 8.84 14.38
C ILE A 171 9.79 9.11 15.37
N HIS A 172 8.66 9.57 14.87
CA HIS A 172 7.39 9.72 15.54
C HIS A 172 6.35 8.83 14.87
N TYR A 173 5.37 8.31 15.60
CA TYR A 173 4.33 7.49 14.99
C TYR A 173 3.00 7.58 15.70
N HIS A 174 1.93 7.26 14.96
CA HIS A 174 0.60 7.02 15.49
C HIS A 174 0.06 5.69 14.97
N ASN A 175 -0.47 4.91 15.87
CA ASN A 175 -1.26 3.70 15.62
C ASN A 175 -2.51 3.76 16.50
N ARG A 176 -3.52 2.95 16.20
CA ARG A 176 -4.69 2.74 17.06
C ARG A 176 -4.31 2.24 18.48
N SER A 177 -3.18 1.57 18.58
CA SER A 177 -2.61 1.11 19.86
C SER A 177 -1.10 1.32 19.84
N LYS A 178 -0.53 1.72 20.97
CA LYS A 178 0.92 1.83 21.15
C LYS A 178 1.58 0.48 20.90
N LEU A 179 2.73 0.48 20.24
CA LEU A 179 3.54 -0.71 20.03
C LEU A 179 4.28 -1.10 21.33
N SER A 180 4.77 -2.35 21.39
CA SER A 180 5.71 -2.74 22.45
C SER A 180 7.06 -2.04 22.23
N ASP A 181 7.82 -1.83 23.30
CA ASP A 181 9.11 -1.15 23.28
C ASP A 181 10.10 -1.78 22.26
N GLU A 182 10.05 -3.11 22.14
CA GLU A 182 10.81 -3.86 21.14
C GLU A 182 10.49 -3.42 19.69
N LYS A 183 9.21 -3.19 19.39
CA LYS A 183 8.74 -2.76 18.06
C LYS A 183 8.87 -1.26 17.86
N GLU A 184 8.79 -0.46 18.90
CA GLU A 184 9.01 0.98 18.84
C GLU A 184 10.45 1.32 18.46
N GLN A 185 11.43 0.56 18.96
CA GLN A 185 12.85 0.78 18.69
C GLN A 185 13.27 2.24 18.94
N GLY A 186 12.69 2.88 19.97
CA GLY A 186 12.95 4.27 20.33
C GLY A 186 12.22 5.31 19.46
N ALA A 187 11.19 4.93 18.73
CA ALA A 187 10.25 5.87 18.12
C ALA A 187 9.31 6.47 19.19
N ILE A 188 8.83 7.67 18.94
CA ILE A 188 7.97 8.41 19.86
C ILE A 188 6.50 8.20 19.46
N TYR A 189 5.73 7.59 20.34
CA TYR A 189 4.28 7.37 20.14
C TYR A 189 3.48 8.64 20.33
N HIS A 190 2.49 8.86 19.49
CA HIS A 190 1.47 9.89 19.60
C HIS A 190 0.09 9.25 19.74
N ASP A 191 -0.67 9.65 20.73
CA ASP A 191 -2.02 9.15 21.00
C ASP A 191 -3.10 9.71 20.08
N SER A 192 -2.78 10.78 19.37
CA SER A 192 -3.69 11.45 18.44
C SER A 192 -3.02 11.85 17.13
N LEU A 193 -3.82 11.92 16.06
CA LEU A 193 -3.38 12.40 14.74
C LEU A 193 -2.84 13.81 14.80
N LYS A 194 -3.55 14.73 15.50
CA LYS A 194 -3.13 16.11 15.65
C LYS A 194 -1.75 16.23 16.31
N SER A 195 -1.50 15.42 17.33
CA SER A 195 -0.19 15.39 18.01
C SER A 195 0.92 14.90 17.08
N LEU A 196 0.65 13.85 16.28
CA LEU A 196 1.62 13.37 15.30
C LEU A 196 1.87 14.43 14.22
N PHE A 197 0.81 14.98 13.62
CA PHE A 197 0.92 15.91 12.50
C PHE A 197 1.67 17.18 12.89
N SER A 198 1.41 17.72 14.09
CA SER A 198 2.05 18.95 14.58
C SER A 198 3.57 18.87 14.73
N VAL A 199 4.13 17.68 14.80
CA VAL A 199 5.59 17.48 14.90
C VAL A 199 6.21 16.95 13.62
N SER A 200 5.41 16.57 12.62
CA SER A 200 5.91 15.91 11.42
C SER A 200 6.47 16.90 10.41
N ASP A 201 7.79 16.97 10.29
CA ASP A 201 8.45 17.67 9.18
C ASP A 201 8.27 16.92 7.87
N VAL A 202 8.17 15.59 7.98
CA VAL A 202 7.83 14.65 6.91
C VAL A 202 6.80 13.68 7.48
N LEU A 203 5.72 13.39 6.75
CA LEU A 203 4.76 12.33 7.08
C LEU A 203 4.87 11.20 6.06
N SER A 204 4.92 9.96 6.53
CA SER A 204 4.77 8.75 5.70
C SER A 204 3.49 8.02 6.09
N ILE A 205 2.57 7.91 5.12
CA ILE A 205 1.29 7.22 5.30
C ILE A 205 1.49 5.74 4.96
N CYS A 206 1.28 4.88 5.97
CA CYS A 206 1.46 3.42 5.89
C CYS A 206 0.27 2.66 6.50
N CYS A 207 -0.80 3.36 6.91
CA CYS A 207 -1.99 2.75 7.49
C CYS A 207 -2.90 2.14 6.40
N PRO A 208 -3.75 1.16 6.74
CA PRO A 208 -4.76 0.66 5.82
C PRO A 208 -5.79 1.75 5.46
N ALA A 209 -6.31 1.71 4.24
CA ALA A 209 -7.50 2.46 3.89
C ALA A 209 -8.73 1.79 4.52
N THR A 210 -9.45 2.53 5.32
CA THR A 210 -10.71 2.15 5.99
C THR A 210 -11.63 3.36 5.98
N LYS A 211 -12.89 3.19 6.41
CA LYS A 211 -13.81 4.32 6.55
C LYS A 211 -13.29 5.42 7.49
N GLU A 212 -12.51 5.04 8.50
CA GLU A 212 -11.92 5.97 9.47
C GLU A 212 -10.69 6.69 8.93
N THR A 213 -10.06 6.17 7.89
CA THR A 213 -8.86 6.77 7.27
C THR A 213 -9.11 7.38 5.90
N GLU A 214 -10.33 7.27 5.38
CA GLU A 214 -10.76 7.92 4.14
C GLU A 214 -10.70 9.44 4.30
N ASN A 215 -10.06 10.13 3.35
CA ASN A 215 -9.85 11.58 3.35
C ASN A 215 -9.29 12.11 4.68
N LEU A 216 -8.42 11.32 5.32
CA LEU A 216 -7.83 11.69 6.60
C LEU A 216 -6.91 12.91 6.49
N ILE A 217 -6.19 13.02 5.37
CA ILE A 217 -5.43 14.21 5.01
C ILE A 217 -6.34 15.04 4.10
N ASN A 218 -6.75 16.20 4.58
CA ASN A 218 -7.68 17.11 3.93
C ASN A 218 -7.37 18.57 4.31
N LYS A 219 -8.14 19.53 3.82
CA LYS A 219 -7.96 20.96 4.06
C LYS A 219 -7.89 21.35 5.54
N GLU A 220 -8.60 20.63 6.42
CA GLU A 220 -8.59 20.92 7.87
C GLU A 220 -7.34 20.32 8.54
N THR A 221 -7.00 19.08 8.20
CA THR A 221 -5.91 18.37 8.87
C THR A 221 -4.53 18.83 8.42
N VAL A 222 -4.39 19.38 7.19
CA VAL A 222 -3.12 19.99 6.74
C VAL A 222 -2.71 21.19 7.59
N GLU A 223 -3.65 21.89 8.21
CA GLU A 223 -3.37 23.03 9.10
C GLU A 223 -2.63 22.62 10.40
N TYR A 224 -2.62 21.32 10.73
CA TYR A 224 -1.89 20.83 11.91
C TYR A 224 -0.40 20.69 11.66
N PHE A 225 0.03 20.64 10.40
CA PHE A 225 1.44 20.39 10.06
C PHE A 225 2.30 21.65 10.18
N PRO A 226 3.59 21.50 10.46
CA PRO A 226 4.56 22.57 10.29
C PRO A 226 4.55 23.07 8.84
N LYS A 227 4.72 24.39 8.67
CA LYS A 227 4.82 24.98 7.33
C LYS A 227 5.93 24.32 6.50
N GLY A 228 5.60 23.90 5.29
CA GLY A 228 6.51 23.21 4.39
C GLY A 228 6.75 21.73 4.78
N ALA A 229 5.84 21.11 5.52
CA ALA A 229 5.85 19.67 5.73
C ALA A 229 5.74 18.93 4.39
N VAL A 230 6.34 17.75 4.33
CA VAL A 230 6.30 16.86 3.17
C VAL A 230 5.45 15.64 3.52
N ILE A 231 4.53 15.27 2.65
CA ILE A 231 3.67 14.09 2.86
C ILE A 231 3.98 13.06 1.76
N THR A 232 4.19 11.81 2.16
CA THR A 232 4.38 10.68 1.26
C THR A 232 3.38 9.58 1.58
N ASN A 233 2.89 8.87 0.56
CA ASN A 233 1.88 7.85 0.73
C ASN A 233 2.29 6.56 0.01
N VAL A 234 2.49 5.47 0.75
CA VAL A 234 2.73 4.11 0.24
C VAL A 234 1.54 3.17 0.54
N ALA A 235 0.44 3.74 1.00
CA ALA A 235 -0.77 3.00 1.36
C ALA A 235 -1.81 3.03 0.23
N ARG A 236 -2.78 3.95 0.29
CA ARG A 236 -3.87 4.10 -0.70
C ARG A 236 -4.18 5.57 -0.93
N GLY A 237 -4.56 5.91 -2.17
CA GLY A 237 -4.96 7.27 -2.56
C GLY A 237 -6.07 7.82 -1.68
N ASP A 238 -7.11 7.04 -1.43
CA ASP A 238 -8.32 7.39 -0.69
C ASP A 238 -8.07 7.97 0.73
N ILE A 239 -6.84 7.88 1.25
CA ILE A 239 -6.47 8.45 2.55
C ILE A 239 -6.22 9.97 2.44
N VAL A 240 -5.95 10.46 1.25
CA VAL A 240 -5.67 11.86 0.95
C VAL A 240 -6.80 12.40 0.08
N ASP A 241 -7.37 13.53 0.49
CA ASP A 241 -8.26 14.33 -0.33
C ASP A 241 -7.41 15.19 -1.25
N ASP A 242 -7.45 14.93 -2.54
CA ASP A 242 -6.64 15.61 -3.56
C ASP A 242 -7.26 16.95 -4.04
N GLU A 243 -8.45 17.37 -3.52
CA GLU A 243 -9.15 18.63 -3.90
C GLU A 243 -8.70 19.87 -3.03
#